data_a19b8cd78be92441ea16eb32e85beb91
#
_entry.id   a19b8cd78be92441ea16eb32e85beb91
#
_cell.length_a   1.000
_cell.length_b   1.000
_cell.length_c   1.000
_cell.angle_alpha   90.00
_cell.angle_beta   90.00
_cell.angle_gamma   90.00
#
_symmetry.space_group_name_H-M   'P 1'
#
loop_
_entity.id
_entity.type
_entity.pdbx_description
1 polymer ?
#
loop_
_entity_poly.entity_id
_entity_poly.type
_entity_poly.pdbx_seq_one_letter_code
_entity_poly.pdbx_strand_id
1 'polypeptide(L)'
;MTFVCSDIHGNSKAYFSLINMLSENDKLYIIGDVLNRGTDGIMILKSIMKDSRVSLILGNHESILNLGAFWELHASKSDAENEEIIAANLNIEHIGQAETLRDFAQLDKSEQGAIIDYLNSLPLYEMVTVAGKRYLLVHGGLPDFSDMPIEYYDESELLFGPHNFQEKHYKDTTVIVGHVPTRFIHDATPNAIFRKGDSIAVDCGCGMPGGKLGVLCLDTNEEMYFD
;
A
#
# COMPACT_ATOMS: atom_id res chain seq x y z
N MET A 1 5.52 -11.41 16.66
CA MET A 1 6.51 -10.92 15.66
C MET A 1 5.91 -9.75 14.90
N THR A 2 6.74 -9.02 14.16
CA THR A 2 6.35 -7.84 13.38
C THR A 2 6.64 -8.10 11.91
N PHE A 3 5.61 -8.01 11.08
CA PHE A 3 5.69 -8.28 9.65
C PHE A 3 5.39 -7.01 8.85
N VAL A 4 5.99 -6.91 7.66
CA VAL A 4 5.75 -5.81 6.71
C VAL A 4 5.53 -6.40 5.32
N CYS A 5 4.53 -5.87 4.62
CA CYS A 5 4.29 -6.12 3.19
C CYS A 5 3.72 -4.86 2.53
N SER A 6 3.54 -4.88 1.22
CA SER A 6 2.87 -3.80 0.48
C SER A 6 2.16 -4.33 -0.78
N ASP A 7 1.42 -3.45 -1.45
CA ASP A 7 0.93 -3.65 -2.81
C ASP A 7 0.17 -4.97 -3.02
N ILE A 8 -0.86 -5.19 -2.19
CA ILE A 8 -1.69 -6.41 -2.22
C ILE A 8 -2.59 -6.45 -3.46
N HIS A 9 -3.06 -5.27 -3.89
CA HIS A 9 -3.82 -5.09 -5.11
C HIS A 9 -4.98 -6.09 -5.29
N GLY A 10 -5.84 -6.19 -4.29
CA GLY A 10 -7.04 -7.02 -4.37
C GLY A 10 -6.79 -8.53 -4.46
N ASN A 11 -5.57 -9.02 -4.16
CA ASN A 11 -5.28 -10.45 -4.12
C ASN A 11 -5.68 -11.03 -2.75
N SER A 12 -6.94 -11.41 -2.61
CA SER A 12 -7.48 -11.94 -1.35
C SER A 12 -6.84 -13.27 -0.97
N LYS A 13 -6.45 -14.10 -1.94
CA LYS A 13 -5.80 -15.40 -1.65
C LYS A 13 -4.47 -15.20 -0.93
N ALA A 14 -3.62 -14.32 -1.45
CA ALA A 14 -2.33 -13.99 -0.83
C ALA A 14 -2.54 -13.36 0.55
N TYR A 15 -3.45 -12.36 0.64
CA TYR A 15 -3.76 -11.66 1.88
C TYR A 15 -4.25 -12.61 2.99
N PHE A 16 -5.27 -13.43 2.73
CA PHE A 16 -5.80 -14.33 3.76
C PHE A 16 -4.85 -15.47 4.10
N SER A 17 -3.98 -15.89 3.17
CA SER A 17 -2.89 -16.81 3.49
C SER A 17 -1.93 -16.22 4.51
N LEU A 18 -1.56 -14.95 4.35
CA LEU A 18 -0.75 -14.19 5.31
C LEU A 18 -1.48 -14.02 6.65
N ILE A 19 -2.73 -13.54 6.65
CA ILE A 19 -3.50 -13.28 7.89
C ILE A 19 -3.68 -14.55 8.72
N ASN A 20 -3.92 -15.69 8.07
CA ASN A 20 -4.09 -16.99 8.76
C ASN A 20 -2.79 -17.52 9.39
N MET A 21 -1.64 -17.05 8.96
CA MET A 21 -0.33 -17.37 9.56
C MET A 21 -0.07 -16.56 10.84
N LEU A 22 -0.67 -15.37 10.98
CA LEU A 22 -0.40 -14.48 12.11
C LEU A 22 -1.02 -15.02 13.40
N SER A 23 -0.22 -15.02 14.47
CA SER A 23 -0.66 -15.24 15.84
C SER A 23 -1.36 -14.01 16.42
N GLU A 24 -2.06 -14.16 17.55
CA GLU A 24 -2.78 -13.04 18.21
C GLU A 24 -1.87 -11.87 18.61
N ASN A 25 -0.61 -12.14 18.93
CA ASN A 25 0.35 -11.13 19.37
C ASN A 25 1.25 -10.61 18.23
N ASP A 26 1.05 -11.07 17.01
CA ASP A 26 1.80 -10.57 15.86
C ASP A 26 1.25 -9.23 15.39
N LYS A 27 2.10 -8.44 14.73
CA LYS A 27 1.73 -7.18 14.09
C LYS A 27 2.09 -7.25 12.61
N LEU A 28 1.18 -6.76 11.78
CA LEU A 28 1.38 -6.61 10.34
C LEU A 28 1.24 -5.14 9.97
N TYR A 29 2.27 -4.60 9.33
CA TYR A 29 2.20 -3.31 8.65
C TYR A 29 2.06 -3.54 7.15
N ILE A 30 1.03 -2.95 6.55
CA ILE A 30 0.81 -2.94 5.10
C ILE A 30 1.15 -1.55 4.60
N ILE A 31 2.17 -1.44 3.75
CA ILE A 31 2.64 -0.16 3.23
C ILE A 31 1.88 0.19 1.94
N GLY A 32 0.57 0.44 2.08
CA GLY A 32 -0.31 0.90 0.99
C GLY A 32 -0.66 -0.14 -0.08
N ASP A 33 -1.47 0.33 -1.00
CA ASP A 33 -1.88 -0.33 -2.24
C ASP A 33 -2.57 -1.70 -2.04
N VAL A 34 -3.59 -1.68 -1.19
CA VAL A 34 -4.51 -2.79 -0.99
C VAL A 34 -5.53 -2.87 -2.12
N LEU A 35 -5.93 -1.70 -2.65
CA LEU A 35 -6.98 -1.50 -3.63
C LEU A 35 -6.47 -1.64 -5.07
N ASN A 36 -7.42 -1.76 -5.99
CA ASN A 36 -7.24 -1.76 -7.45
C ASN A 36 -6.46 -2.98 -8.00
N ARG A 37 -6.42 -3.11 -9.32
CA ARG A 37 -5.84 -4.21 -10.13
C ARG A 37 -6.57 -5.55 -9.96
N GLY A 38 -6.69 -6.08 -8.74
CA GLY A 38 -7.45 -7.30 -8.45
C GLY A 38 -8.92 -7.02 -8.10
N THR A 39 -9.68 -8.08 -7.82
CA THR A 39 -11.14 -8.02 -7.64
C THR A 39 -11.58 -7.77 -6.20
N ASP A 40 -10.74 -8.07 -5.20
CA ASP A 40 -11.21 -8.21 -3.82
C ASP A 40 -10.72 -7.09 -2.88
N GLY A 41 -10.31 -5.93 -3.44
CA GLY A 41 -9.72 -4.82 -2.68
C GLY A 41 -10.61 -4.31 -1.54
N ILE A 42 -11.88 -4.07 -1.79
CA ILE A 42 -12.85 -3.62 -0.77
C ILE A 42 -13.05 -4.68 0.32
N MET A 43 -13.10 -5.97 -0.05
CA MET A 43 -13.22 -7.06 0.93
C MET A 43 -11.99 -7.11 1.85
N ILE A 44 -10.79 -6.99 1.29
CA ILE A 44 -9.54 -6.96 2.06
C ILE A 44 -9.51 -5.73 2.98
N LEU A 45 -9.83 -4.55 2.46
CA LEU A 45 -9.87 -3.30 3.24
C LEU A 45 -10.82 -3.43 4.43
N LYS A 46 -12.03 -3.96 4.23
CA LYS A 46 -13.00 -4.23 5.32
C LYS A 46 -12.48 -5.25 6.34
N SER A 47 -11.63 -6.19 5.94
CA SER A 47 -10.96 -7.12 6.85
C SER A 47 -9.90 -6.39 7.68
N ILE A 48 -9.07 -5.55 7.05
CA ILE A 48 -8.04 -4.74 7.71
C ILE A 48 -8.66 -3.83 8.77
N MET A 49 -9.75 -3.13 8.45
CA MET A 49 -10.47 -2.24 9.38
C MET A 49 -10.94 -2.93 10.66
N LYS A 50 -11.08 -4.25 10.66
CA LYS A 50 -11.57 -5.05 11.79
C LYS A 50 -10.47 -5.79 12.55
N ASP A 51 -9.28 -5.89 12.01
CA ASP A 51 -8.19 -6.67 12.60
C ASP A 51 -7.17 -5.75 13.30
N SER A 52 -7.20 -5.72 14.61
CA SER A 52 -6.32 -4.88 15.42
C SER A 52 -4.83 -5.26 15.33
N ARG A 53 -4.50 -6.40 14.71
CA ARG A 53 -3.12 -6.81 14.43
C ARG A 53 -2.54 -6.08 13.22
N VAL A 54 -3.40 -5.52 12.34
CA VAL A 54 -3.02 -4.94 11.06
C VAL A 54 -3.06 -3.42 11.13
N SER A 55 -2.00 -2.79 10.68
CA SER A 55 -1.90 -1.34 10.46
C SER A 55 -1.66 -1.08 8.96
N LEU A 56 -2.50 -0.25 8.37
CA LEU A 56 -2.37 0.18 6.97
C LEU A 56 -1.77 1.58 6.93
N ILE A 57 -0.78 1.78 6.08
CA ILE A 57 -0.21 3.08 5.70
C ILE A 57 -0.83 3.47 4.36
N LEU A 58 -1.08 4.74 4.14
CA LEU A 58 -1.71 5.23 2.91
C LEU A 58 -0.84 4.93 1.70
N GLY A 59 -1.42 4.27 0.68
CA GLY A 59 -0.85 4.12 -0.64
C GLY A 59 -1.48 5.08 -1.66
N ASN A 60 -0.88 5.23 -2.82
CA ASN A 60 -1.43 6.10 -3.84
C ASN A 60 -2.77 5.60 -4.38
N HIS A 61 -3.02 4.29 -4.39
CA HIS A 61 -4.30 3.72 -4.81
C HIS A 61 -5.42 3.99 -3.82
N GLU A 62 -5.15 4.03 -2.53
CA GLU A 62 -6.08 4.47 -1.47
C GLU A 62 -6.33 5.96 -1.55
N SER A 63 -5.29 6.78 -1.75
CA SER A 63 -5.40 8.24 -1.89
C SER A 63 -6.28 8.64 -3.07
N ILE A 64 -6.18 7.96 -4.21
CA ILE A 64 -7.03 8.19 -5.38
C ILE A 64 -8.51 7.88 -5.07
N LEU A 65 -8.80 6.79 -4.35
CA LEU A 65 -10.18 6.50 -3.92
C LEU A 65 -10.72 7.55 -2.94
N ASN A 66 -9.84 8.10 -2.12
CA ASN A 66 -10.17 9.04 -1.05
C ASN A 66 -10.39 10.49 -1.51
N LEU A 67 -10.18 10.81 -2.77
CA LEU A 67 -10.49 12.14 -3.30
C LEU A 67 -12.00 12.42 -3.11
N GLY A 68 -12.38 12.97 -1.93
CA GLY A 68 -13.75 13.20 -1.49
C GLY A 68 -14.61 13.98 -2.50
N ALA A 69 -13.97 14.91 -3.24
CA ALA A 69 -14.59 15.59 -4.38
C ALA A 69 -15.10 14.61 -5.46
N PHE A 70 -14.52 13.45 -5.60
CA PHE A 70 -14.95 12.42 -6.53
C PHE A 70 -16.32 11.84 -6.12
N TRP A 71 -16.51 11.56 -4.83
CA TRP A 71 -17.74 10.98 -4.31
C TRP A 71 -18.88 11.99 -4.17
N GLU A 72 -18.59 13.24 -3.82
CA GLU A 72 -19.59 14.33 -3.82
C GLU A 72 -20.12 14.60 -5.23
N LEU A 73 -19.28 14.53 -6.25
CA LEU A 73 -19.68 14.63 -7.65
C LEU A 73 -20.56 13.45 -8.10
N HIS A 74 -20.32 12.23 -7.59
CA HIS A 74 -21.06 11.03 -7.95
C HIS A 74 -22.42 10.92 -7.27
N ALA A 75 -22.57 11.41 -6.06
CA ALA A 75 -23.83 11.32 -5.31
C ALA A 75 -24.99 12.09 -5.95
N SER A 76 -24.73 12.97 -6.91
CA SER A 76 -25.71 13.87 -7.52
C SER A 76 -25.98 13.64 -9.01
N LYS A 77 -25.30 12.69 -9.67
CA LYS A 77 -25.41 12.46 -11.13
C LYS A 77 -25.97 11.08 -11.47
N SER A 78 -26.50 10.93 -12.69
CA SER A 78 -26.94 9.62 -13.19
C SER A 78 -25.78 8.67 -13.40
N ASP A 79 -26.03 7.35 -13.37
CA ASP A 79 -24.99 6.33 -13.53
C ASP A 79 -24.18 6.50 -14.84
N ALA A 80 -24.84 6.90 -15.93
CA ALA A 80 -24.18 7.13 -17.22
C ALA A 80 -23.26 8.36 -17.21
N GLU A 81 -23.68 9.47 -16.57
CA GLU A 81 -22.82 10.65 -16.42
C GLU A 81 -21.65 10.38 -15.49
N ASN A 82 -21.84 9.51 -14.51
CA ASN A 82 -20.78 9.06 -13.62
C ASN A 82 -19.75 8.22 -14.34
N GLU A 83 -20.15 7.29 -15.22
CA GLU A 83 -19.23 6.47 -16.01
C GLU A 83 -18.37 7.32 -16.95
N GLU A 84 -18.93 8.35 -17.61
CA GLU A 84 -18.18 9.26 -18.48
C GLU A 84 -17.15 10.10 -17.71
N ILE A 85 -17.50 10.59 -16.53
CA ILE A 85 -16.61 11.38 -15.68
C ILE A 85 -15.48 10.50 -15.13
N ILE A 86 -15.79 9.28 -14.72
CA ILE A 86 -14.83 8.28 -14.29
C ILE A 86 -13.83 7.99 -15.41
N ALA A 87 -14.31 7.69 -16.61
CA ALA A 87 -13.47 7.39 -17.77
C ALA A 87 -12.58 8.57 -18.19
N ALA A 88 -13.10 9.80 -18.10
CA ALA A 88 -12.38 11.01 -18.53
C ALA A 88 -11.29 11.46 -17.56
N ASN A 89 -11.47 11.26 -16.25
CA ASN A 89 -10.60 11.86 -15.24
C ASN A 89 -9.55 10.92 -14.64
N LEU A 90 -9.71 9.59 -14.76
CA LEU A 90 -8.88 8.65 -14.00
C LEU A 90 -8.02 7.72 -14.83
N ASN A 91 -8.14 7.69 -16.15
CA ASN A 91 -7.45 6.68 -16.98
C ASN A 91 -7.58 5.25 -16.37
N ILE A 92 -8.81 4.93 -15.96
CA ILE A 92 -9.21 3.82 -15.07
C ILE A 92 -8.68 2.47 -15.53
N GLU A 93 -8.59 2.26 -16.85
CA GLU A 93 -8.07 1.00 -17.40
C GLU A 93 -6.60 0.76 -17.04
N HIS A 94 -5.80 1.81 -16.89
CA HIS A 94 -4.37 1.66 -16.61
C HIS A 94 -4.06 1.36 -15.13
N ILE A 95 -4.90 1.84 -14.22
CA ILE A 95 -4.69 1.61 -12.77
C ILE A 95 -5.52 0.45 -12.21
N GLY A 96 -6.40 -0.15 -13.02
CA GLY A 96 -7.22 -1.30 -12.61
C GLY A 96 -8.24 -0.95 -11.52
N GLN A 97 -8.83 0.24 -11.55
CA GLN A 97 -9.70 0.76 -10.50
C GLN A 97 -11.17 0.36 -10.66
N ALA A 98 -11.58 -0.10 -11.83
CA ALA A 98 -12.98 -0.34 -12.16
C ALA A 98 -13.70 -1.31 -11.19
N GLU A 99 -13.03 -2.39 -10.78
CA GLU A 99 -13.60 -3.36 -9.84
C GLU A 99 -13.77 -2.75 -8.45
N THR A 100 -12.78 -2.04 -7.94
CA THR A 100 -12.83 -1.33 -6.65
C THR A 100 -14.00 -0.35 -6.60
N LEU A 101 -14.19 0.46 -7.66
CA LEU A 101 -15.29 1.42 -7.74
C LEU A 101 -16.66 0.74 -7.80
N ARG A 102 -16.77 -0.36 -8.57
CA ARG A 102 -18.00 -1.14 -8.65
C ARG A 102 -18.39 -1.72 -7.28
N ASP A 103 -17.44 -2.34 -6.59
CA ASP A 103 -17.68 -2.93 -5.28
C ASP A 103 -18.00 -1.87 -4.24
N PHE A 104 -17.30 -0.73 -4.26
CA PHE A 104 -17.60 0.39 -3.37
C PHE A 104 -18.99 0.97 -3.62
N ALA A 105 -19.43 1.11 -4.87
CA ALA A 105 -20.75 1.62 -5.23
C ALA A 105 -21.90 0.70 -4.75
N GLN A 106 -21.65 -0.59 -4.56
CA GLN A 106 -22.64 -1.55 -4.04
C GLN A 106 -22.82 -1.48 -2.51
N LEU A 107 -21.92 -0.82 -1.80
CA LEU A 107 -22.02 -0.66 -0.37
C LEU A 107 -23.12 0.34 0.01
N ASP A 108 -23.72 0.17 1.19
CA ASP A 108 -24.62 1.18 1.72
C ASP A 108 -23.84 2.46 2.13
N LYS A 109 -24.58 3.56 2.31
CA LYS A 109 -23.99 4.87 2.63
C LYS A 109 -23.19 4.89 3.94
N SER A 110 -23.58 4.07 4.91
CA SER A 110 -22.86 3.96 6.18
C SER A 110 -21.51 3.26 6.00
N GLU A 111 -21.49 2.18 5.22
CA GLU A 111 -20.27 1.45 4.89
C GLU A 111 -19.32 2.30 4.03
N GLN A 112 -19.85 3.02 3.02
CA GLN A 112 -19.08 3.96 2.21
C GLN A 112 -18.44 5.04 3.09
N GLY A 113 -19.23 5.66 3.98
CA GLY A 113 -18.73 6.67 4.92
C GLY A 113 -17.62 6.12 5.83
N ALA A 114 -17.84 4.94 6.41
CA ALA A 114 -16.83 4.32 7.28
C ALA A 114 -15.50 4.03 6.57
N ILE A 115 -15.55 3.61 5.30
CA ILE A 115 -14.33 3.39 4.51
C ILE A 115 -13.62 4.72 4.24
N ILE A 116 -14.36 5.77 3.84
CA ILE A 116 -13.78 7.09 3.57
C ILE A 116 -13.13 7.65 4.84
N ASP A 117 -13.82 7.59 5.97
CA ASP A 117 -13.30 8.06 7.26
C ASP A 117 -12.03 7.29 7.65
N TYR A 118 -12.01 5.97 7.43
CA TYR A 118 -10.84 5.15 7.67
C TYR A 118 -9.65 5.55 6.78
N LEU A 119 -9.86 5.67 5.47
CA LEU A 119 -8.82 6.08 4.52
C LEU A 119 -8.27 7.47 4.84
N ASN A 120 -9.14 8.42 5.24
CA ASN A 120 -8.75 9.76 5.70
C ASN A 120 -7.90 9.75 6.99
N SER A 121 -7.99 8.69 7.78
CA SER A 121 -7.23 8.55 9.03
C SER A 121 -5.89 7.88 8.87
N LEU A 122 -5.57 7.35 7.67
CA LEU A 122 -4.34 6.61 7.43
C LEU A 122 -3.11 7.53 7.48
N PRO A 123 -2.02 7.09 8.14
CA PRO A 123 -0.77 7.83 8.14
C PRO A 123 -0.05 7.67 6.78
N LEU A 124 0.72 8.69 6.38
CA LEU A 124 1.58 8.66 5.19
C LEU A 124 2.83 7.79 5.40
N TYR A 125 3.27 7.66 6.64
CA TYR A 125 4.42 6.85 7.04
C TYR A 125 4.28 6.40 8.50
N GLU A 126 5.07 5.42 8.90
CA GLU A 126 5.13 4.94 10.26
C GLU A 126 6.59 4.69 10.69
N MET A 127 6.93 5.08 11.92
CA MET A 127 8.23 4.79 12.51
C MET A 127 8.10 3.64 13.51
N VAL A 128 8.72 2.50 13.21
CA VAL A 128 8.68 1.31 14.08
C VAL A 128 10.04 0.96 14.63
N THR A 129 10.06 0.46 15.86
CA THR A 129 11.28 -0.09 16.48
C THR A 129 11.05 -1.55 16.83
N VAL A 130 11.86 -2.44 16.24
CA VAL A 130 11.80 -3.88 16.46
C VAL A 130 13.19 -4.38 16.84
N ALA A 131 13.31 -5.07 17.98
CA ALA A 131 14.58 -5.59 18.49
C ALA A 131 15.72 -4.53 18.54
N GLY A 132 15.37 -3.28 18.86
CA GLY A 132 16.31 -2.15 18.94
C GLY A 132 16.72 -1.54 17.61
N LYS A 133 16.21 -2.04 16.47
CA LYS A 133 16.40 -1.46 15.14
C LYS A 133 15.22 -0.57 14.77
N ARG A 134 15.51 0.58 14.16
CA ARG A 134 14.50 1.53 13.72
C ARG A 134 14.20 1.33 12.23
N TYR A 135 12.93 1.40 11.89
CA TYR A 135 12.43 1.28 10.53
C TYR A 135 11.49 2.46 10.23
N LEU A 136 11.66 3.07 9.08
CA LEU A 136 10.70 3.99 8.49
C LEU A 136 9.93 3.22 7.41
N LEU A 137 8.62 3.13 7.56
CA LEU A 137 7.72 2.51 6.60
C LEU A 137 7.01 3.61 5.82
N VAL A 138 7.15 3.63 4.50
CA VAL A 138 6.54 4.64 3.61
C VAL A 138 6.22 4.01 2.26
N HIS A 139 5.08 4.38 1.65
CA HIS A 139 4.61 3.69 0.45
C HIS A 139 5.50 3.96 -0.78
N GLY A 140 5.61 5.21 -1.24
CA GLY A 140 6.37 5.57 -2.43
C GLY A 140 7.87 5.54 -2.19
N GLY A 141 8.40 6.53 -1.53
CA GLY A 141 9.83 6.55 -1.25
C GLY A 141 10.37 7.92 -0.87
N LEU A 142 11.67 8.00 -0.83
CA LEU A 142 12.42 9.21 -0.56
C LEU A 142 13.33 9.45 -1.78
N PRO A 143 12.98 10.42 -2.67
CA PRO A 143 13.63 10.50 -3.98
C PRO A 143 15.09 10.95 -3.92
N ASP A 144 15.43 12.01 -3.18
CA ASP A 144 16.71 12.69 -3.43
C ASP A 144 17.49 13.15 -2.20
N PHE A 145 17.18 12.74 -0.96
CA PHE A 145 17.84 13.40 0.16
C PHE A 145 18.28 12.51 1.31
N SER A 146 19.54 12.70 1.74
CA SER A 146 20.06 12.16 2.99
C SER A 146 19.83 13.15 4.15
N ASP A 147 19.42 12.63 5.31
CA ASP A 147 19.24 13.36 6.57
C ASP A 147 18.13 14.42 6.60
N MET A 148 17.25 14.51 5.59
CA MET A 148 16.08 15.37 5.68
C MET A 148 15.00 14.70 6.56
N PRO A 149 14.45 15.40 7.58
CA PRO A 149 13.32 14.88 8.34
C PRO A 149 12.13 14.55 7.43
N ILE A 150 11.45 13.43 7.73
CA ILE A 150 10.34 12.94 6.89
C ILE A 150 9.20 13.95 6.74
N GLU A 151 9.02 14.83 7.72
CA GLU A 151 7.99 15.87 7.74
C GLU A 151 8.18 16.97 6.69
N TYR A 152 9.34 17.03 6.03
CA TYR A 152 9.62 18.00 4.96
C TYR A 152 9.33 17.47 3.56
N TYR A 153 9.00 16.16 3.42
CA TYR A 153 8.58 15.61 2.15
C TYR A 153 7.11 15.90 1.89
N ASP A 154 6.78 16.24 0.65
CA ASP A 154 5.39 16.40 0.24
C ASP A 154 4.65 15.07 0.20
N GLU A 155 3.33 15.09 0.44
CA GLU A 155 2.47 13.90 0.35
C GLU A 155 2.63 13.19 -1.00
N SER A 156 2.73 13.95 -2.10
CA SER A 156 2.93 13.39 -3.45
C SER A 156 4.27 12.65 -3.58
N GLU A 157 5.33 13.10 -2.92
CA GLU A 157 6.61 12.39 -2.91
C GLU A 157 6.52 11.07 -2.15
N LEU A 158 5.89 11.09 -0.97
CA LEU A 158 5.73 9.91 -0.12
C LEU A 158 4.81 8.84 -0.72
N LEU A 159 3.87 9.25 -1.60
CA LEU A 159 2.91 8.35 -2.24
C LEU A 159 3.33 7.88 -3.65
N PHE A 160 3.94 8.74 -4.44
CA PHE A 160 4.23 8.50 -5.86
C PHE A 160 5.71 8.59 -6.21
N GLY A 161 6.52 9.13 -5.31
CA GLY A 161 7.94 9.32 -5.55
C GLY A 161 8.70 8.00 -5.61
N PRO A 162 9.60 7.81 -6.59
CA PRO A 162 10.49 6.66 -6.59
C PRO A 162 11.50 6.78 -5.44
N HIS A 163 11.82 5.65 -4.81
CA HIS A 163 12.86 5.61 -3.79
C HIS A 163 14.26 5.63 -4.41
N ASN A 164 15.15 6.47 -3.88
CA ASN A 164 16.54 6.52 -4.33
C ASN A 164 17.42 5.52 -3.54
N PHE A 165 17.62 4.34 -4.09
CA PHE A 165 18.46 3.30 -3.49
C PHE A 165 19.97 3.57 -3.58
N GLN A 166 20.41 4.65 -4.20
CA GLN A 166 21.85 5.00 -4.28
C GLN A 166 22.30 5.87 -3.11
N GLU A 167 21.35 6.55 -2.47
CA GLU A 167 21.61 7.43 -1.35
C GLU A 167 21.37 6.73 -0.01
N LYS A 168 22.08 7.17 1.02
CA LYS A 168 21.80 6.79 2.40
C LYS A 168 20.92 7.88 3.03
N HIS A 169 19.68 7.52 3.40
CA HIS A 169 18.70 8.48 3.89
C HIS A 169 18.88 8.80 5.37
N TYR A 170 19.12 7.78 6.21
CA TYR A 170 19.25 7.97 7.65
C TYR A 170 20.40 7.14 8.23
N LYS A 171 21.03 7.66 9.29
CA LYS A 171 22.19 7.02 9.90
C LYS A 171 21.85 5.69 10.57
N ASP A 172 20.73 5.65 11.31
CA ASP A 172 20.38 4.54 12.22
C ASP A 172 18.93 4.05 11.97
N THR A 173 18.39 4.23 10.75
CA THR A 173 17.02 3.84 10.39
C THR A 173 17.04 3.17 9.02
N THR A 174 16.40 2.02 8.90
CA THR A 174 16.15 1.35 7.63
C THR A 174 14.85 1.86 7.03
N VAL A 175 14.87 2.27 5.77
CA VAL A 175 13.68 2.70 5.04
C VAL A 175 13.08 1.49 4.33
N ILE A 176 11.78 1.23 4.52
CA ILE A 176 11.08 0.15 3.83
C ILE A 176 9.99 0.77 2.95
N VAL A 177 10.03 0.44 1.65
CA VAL A 177 9.17 1.02 0.61
C VAL A 177 8.41 -0.04 -0.18
N GLY A 178 7.28 0.37 -0.77
CA GLY A 178 6.47 -0.37 -1.73
C GLY A 178 6.46 0.28 -3.11
N HIS A 179 5.28 0.39 -3.72
CA HIS A 179 4.91 1.19 -4.90
C HIS A 179 5.58 0.77 -6.21
N VAL A 180 6.90 0.65 -6.23
CA VAL A 180 7.65 0.27 -7.43
C VAL A 180 7.98 -1.21 -7.35
N PRO A 181 7.33 -2.06 -8.16
CA PRO A 181 7.62 -3.49 -8.19
C PRO A 181 9.11 -3.76 -8.41
N THR A 182 9.68 -4.65 -7.59
CA THR A 182 11.12 -4.95 -7.62
C THR A 182 11.63 -5.42 -8.98
N ARG A 183 10.75 -5.97 -9.83
CA ARG A 183 11.09 -6.28 -11.24
C ARG A 183 11.49 -5.08 -12.09
N PHE A 184 11.16 -3.86 -11.66
CA PHE A 184 11.52 -2.61 -12.33
C PHE A 184 12.68 -1.87 -11.66
N ILE A 185 13.17 -2.37 -10.52
CA ILE A 185 14.32 -1.79 -9.84
C ILE A 185 15.60 -2.37 -10.43
N HIS A 186 16.53 -1.48 -10.80
CA HIS A 186 17.85 -1.89 -11.31
C HIS A 186 18.60 -2.70 -10.25
N ASP A 187 19.24 -3.79 -10.65
CA ASP A 187 19.97 -4.74 -9.82
C ASP A 187 19.11 -5.64 -8.91
N ALA A 188 17.79 -5.47 -8.87
CA ALA A 188 16.92 -6.32 -8.07
C ALA A 188 16.63 -7.66 -8.78
N THR A 189 16.47 -8.73 -7.98
CA THR A 189 15.88 -9.98 -8.47
C THR A 189 14.38 -9.74 -8.66
N PRO A 190 13.81 -9.97 -9.85
CA PRO A 190 12.40 -9.76 -10.09
C PRO A 190 11.49 -10.53 -9.12
N ASN A 191 10.50 -9.83 -8.56
CA ASN A 191 9.48 -10.39 -7.65
C ASN A 191 10.05 -10.99 -6.34
N ALA A 192 11.20 -10.47 -5.90
CA ALA A 192 11.78 -10.79 -4.60
C ALA A 192 12.08 -9.48 -3.84
N ILE A 193 12.06 -9.53 -2.52
CA ILE A 193 12.42 -8.39 -1.67
C ILE A 193 13.83 -7.92 -2.02
N PHE A 194 14.00 -6.63 -2.23
CA PHE A 194 15.27 -6.04 -2.62
C PHE A 194 15.84 -5.22 -1.48
N ARG A 195 17.17 -5.32 -1.29
CA ARG A 195 17.89 -4.61 -0.23
C ARG A 195 19.10 -3.90 -0.80
N LYS A 196 19.23 -2.61 -0.50
CA LYS A 196 20.43 -1.86 -0.89
C LYS A 196 20.67 -0.72 0.10
N GLY A 197 21.88 -0.64 0.65
CA GLY A 197 22.22 0.36 1.67
C GLY A 197 21.38 0.22 2.94
N ASP A 198 20.68 1.28 3.31
CA ASP A 198 19.72 1.34 4.42
C ASP A 198 18.26 1.14 3.97
N SER A 199 18.03 0.65 2.76
CA SER A 199 16.71 0.62 2.14
C SER A 199 16.28 -0.80 1.75
N ILE A 200 14.97 -1.07 1.87
CA ILE A 200 14.35 -2.36 1.51
C ILE A 200 13.09 -2.07 0.69
N ALA A 201 12.98 -2.66 -0.51
CA ALA A 201 11.73 -2.67 -1.28
C ALA A 201 11.01 -4.01 -1.10
N VAL A 202 9.72 -3.94 -0.76
CA VAL A 202 8.90 -5.13 -0.47
C VAL A 202 7.79 -5.38 -1.50
N ASP A 203 7.59 -4.48 -2.49
CA ASP A 203 6.65 -4.72 -3.58
C ASP A 203 7.21 -5.77 -4.54
N CYS A 204 6.77 -7.01 -4.39
CA CYS A 204 7.15 -8.14 -5.24
C CYS A 204 6.17 -8.36 -6.41
N GLY A 205 5.37 -7.33 -6.77
CA GLY A 205 4.48 -7.33 -7.92
C GLY A 205 3.19 -8.14 -7.72
N CYS A 206 2.66 -8.24 -6.49
CA CYS A 206 1.38 -8.88 -6.24
C CYS A 206 0.29 -8.23 -7.11
N GLY A 207 -0.64 -9.03 -7.63
CA GLY A 207 -1.62 -8.56 -8.62
C GLY A 207 -1.10 -8.45 -10.06
N MET A 208 0.20 -8.69 -10.30
CA MET A 208 0.80 -8.74 -11.63
C MET A 208 1.13 -10.18 -12.06
N PRO A 209 1.17 -10.48 -13.38
CA PRO A 209 1.58 -11.81 -13.85
C PRO A 209 2.94 -12.25 -13.29
N GLY A 210 2.96 -13.39 -12.59
CA GLY A 210 4.15 -13.96 -11.95
C GLY A 210 4.65 -13.19 -10.72
N GLY A 211 3.92 -12.16 -10.27
CA GLY A 211 4.20 -11.46 -9.02
C GLY A 211 3.71 -12.22 -7.80
N LYS A 212 4.14 -11.78 -6.63
CA LYS A 212 3.83 -12.40 -5.33
C LYS A 212 3.66 -11.31 -4.27
N LEU A 213 2.94 -11.61 -3.20
CA LEU A 213 2.97 -10.79 -2.01
C LEU A 213 4.24 -11.11 -1.21
N GLY A 214 5.20 -10.19 -1.24
CA GLY A 214 6.42 -10.27 -0.43
C GLY A 214 6.15 -9.81 1.00
N VAL A 215 6.58 -10.61 1.98
CA VAL A 215 6.42 -10.31 3.40
C VAL A 215 7.76 -10.43 4.11
N LEU A 216 8.13 -9.40 4.85
CA LEU A 216 9.35 -9.36 5.63
C LEU A 216 9.03 -9.46 7.13
N CYS A 217 9.62 -10.41 7.84
CA CYS A 217 9.62 -10.43 9.29
C CYS A 217 10.76 -9.54 9.83
N LEU A 218 10.43 -8.49 10.56
CA LEU A 218 11.42 -7.54 11.09
C LEU A 218 12.23 -8.10 12.27
N ASP A 219 11.68 -9.07 13.00
CA ASP A 219 12.33 -9.69 14.15
C ASP A 219 13.44 -10.66 13.74
N THR A 220 13.20 -11.48 12.71
CA THR A 220 14.11 -12.53 12.25
C THR A 220 14.82 -12.19 10.95
N ASN A 221 14.31 -11.18 10.22
CA ASN A 221 14.75 -10.82 8.86
C ASN A 221 14.44 -11.88 7.80
N GLU A 222 13.52 -12.80 8.10
CA GLU A 222 13.05 -13.82 7.16
C GLU A 222 12.07 -13.23 6.14
N GLU A 223 12.14 -13.74 4.93
CA GLU A 223 11.28 -13.38 3.81
C GLU A 223 10.31 -14.51 3.51
N MET A 224 9.06 -14.14 3.26
CA MET A 224 8.01 -15.07 2.87
C MET A 224 7.30 -14.53 1.63
N TYR A 225 6.74 -15.43 0.82
CA TYR A 225 6.09 -15.08 -0.43
C TYR A 225 4.78 -15.87 -0.59
N PHE A 226 3.69 -15.14 -0.90
CA PHE A 226 2.36 -15.72 -1.10
C PHE A 226 1.88 -15.44 -2.53
N ASP A 227 1.26 -16.47 -3.17
CA ASP A 227 0.71 -16.44 -4.53
C ASP A 227 -0.80 -16.12 -4.55
#